data_ebf1c7b7299a98ab2625f4186becd371
#
_entry.id   ebf1c7b7299a98ab2625f4186becd371
#
_cell.length_a   1.000
_cell.length_b   1.000
_cell.length_c   1.000
_cell.angle_alpha   90.00
_cell.angle_beta   90.00
_cell.angle_gamma   90.00
#
_symmetry.space_group_name_H-M   'P 1'
#
loop_
_entity.id
_entity.type
_entity.pdbx_description
1 polymer ?
#
loop_
_entity_poly.entity_id
_entity_poly.type
_entity_poly.pdbx_seq_one_letter_code
_entity_poly.pdbx_strand_id
1 'polypeptide(L)'
;MWAPISRSEPIVVQYRIMAKGMESLEPTLERAVLVVVNQDESEDEIVENELEGLCEAAGVEPVATIRQRLDRPYKGTFVGSGKVDEVTALANESEADLVLIDGEVSGIQQRNLEESFGRKVIDRTQLILDIFARRARTKEGMLQVELAQLTYMMPKLMSVYTKFERQKGGIGMRGPGETKLESDRRMVRDRISKLRHEIEDVKRIRDQHRASRRKHPFPFASIVGYTSAGKSTLMNRLAGTELLADAMPFATLDPTTRKIDLPDGYALYLTDTVGFIRNLPTHLVAAFRSTLEEVTHSDFVLHLVDVSTPAWEVQRDAVMETLGQLDAADKPMITVFNKIDALDEPHLAVDLVAEWPNSVAISARTGKGMDDLMRLVRKQVQSLLGEVRALVPYSESSMVQDCYDFGRVHKVDYREDGIYVEAELVAEMRQKLARFAIEE
;
A
#
# COMPACT_ATOMS: atom_id res chain seq x y z
N MET A 1 -10.94 -30.11 24.78
CA MET A 1 -9.50 -30.23 24.48
C MET A 1 -9.25 -29.31 23.28
N TRP A 2 -8.65 -28.16 23.50
CA TRP A 2 -8.46 -27.13 22.47
C TRP A 2 -7.16 -27.44 21.73
N ALA A 3 -7.28 -27.79 20.43
CA ALA A 3 -6.12 -27.85 19.56
C ALA A 3 -5.62 -26.41 19.27
N PRO A 4 -4.32 -26.14 19.20
CA PRO A 4 -3.81 -24.83 18.86
C PRO A 4 -4.15 -24.52 17.39
N ILE A 5 -4.84 -23.40 17.16
CA ILE A 5 -5.19 -22.85 15.85
C ILE A 5 -3.89 -22.58 15.09
N SER A 6 -3.74 -23.15 13.91
CA SER A 6 -2.56 -22.94 13.07
C SER A 6 -2.50 -21.46 12.62
N ARG A 7 -1.30 -20.87 12.70
CA ARG A 7 -1.03 -19.42 12.57
C ARG A 7 -1.13 -18.86 11.13
N SER A 8 -1.68 -19.60 10.16
CA SER A 8 -1.54 -19.27 8.74
C SER A 8 -2.84 -19.16 7.93
N GLU A 9 -4.00 -19.22 8.55
CA GLU A 9 -5.25 -19.17 7.78
C GLU A 9 -5.94 -17.81 7.90
N PRO A 10 -6.41 -17.22 6.75
CA PRO A 10 -7.18 -15.97 6.74
C PRO A 10 -8.45 -16.06 7.59
N ILE A 11 -8.90 -14.93 8.15
CA ILE A 11 -10.10 -14.86 9.01
C ILE A 11 -11.34 -15.44 8.33
N VAL A 12 -11.47 -15.28 7.03
CA VAL A 12 -12.56 -15.88 6.21
C VAL A 12 -12.57 -17.41 6.31
N VAL A 13 -11.39 -18.05 6.33
CA VAL A 13 -11.24 -19.50 6.47
C VAL A 13 -11.55 -19.96 7.90
N GLN A 14 -11.18 -19.18 8.91
CA GLN A 14 -11.43 -19.51 10.32
C GLN A 14 -12.92 -19.51 10.68
N TYR A 15 -13.72 -18.58 10.10
CA TYR A 15 -15.18 -18.61 10.28
C TYR A 15 -15.84 -19.85 9.64
N ARG A 16 -15.25 -20.37 8.57
CA ARG A 16 -15.75 -21.58 7.89
C ARG A 16 -15.50 -22.86 8.68
N ILE A 17 -14.37 -22.97 9.39
CA ILE A 17 -14.01 -24.13 10.23
C ILE A 17 -14.94 -24.27 11.43
N MET A 18 -15.51 -23.18 11.93
CA MET A 18 -16.48 -23.23 13.04
C MET A 18 -17.89 -23.60 12.61
N ALA A 19 -18.22 -23.53 11.32
CA ALA A 19 -19.57 -23.70 10.80
C ALA A 19 -19.83 -25.06 10.10
N LYS A 20 -18.81 -25.82 9.71
CA LYS A 20 -18.98 -27.11 9.02
C LYS A 20 -17.92 -28.14 9.43
N GLY A 21 -18.38 -29.35 9.74
CA GLY A 21 -17.53 -30.54 9.92
C GLY A 21 -16.76 -30.86 8.63
N MET A 22 -15.54 -31.35 8.82
CA MET A 22 -14.55 -31.63 7.77
C MET A 22 -15.13 -32.42 6.59
N GLU A 23 -15.20 -31.79 5.44
CA GLU A 23 -15.14 -32.44 4.13
C GLU A 23 -14.08 -31.72 3.31
N SER A 24 -13.19 -32.48 2.69
CA SER A 24 -12.12 -32.00 1.81
C SER A 24 -12.74 -31.38 0.54
N LEU A 25 -12.77 -30.05 0.46
CA LEU A 25 -13.28 -29.32 -0.68
C LEU A 25 -12.11 -28.60 -1.36
N GLU A 26 -11.98 -28.77 -2.67
CA GLU A 26 -11.29 -27.81 -3.51
C GLU A 26 -11.76 -26.38 -3.13
N PRO A 27 -10.88 -25.38 -3.10
CA PRO A 27 -11.28 -24.02 -2.73
C PRO A 27 -12.26 -23.47 -3.76
N THR A 28 -13.56 -23.67 -3.54
CA THR A 28 -14.59 -22.99 -4.32
C THR A 28 -14.52 -21.51 -3.99
N LEU A 29 -14.40 -20.66 -5.02
CA LEU A 29 -14.48 -19.22 -4.88
C LEU A 29 -15.82 -18.85 -4.23
N GLU A 30 -15.82 -18.00 -3.21
CA GLU A 30 -17.03 -17.45 -2.62
C GLU A 30 -17.69 -16.51 -3.64
N ARG A 31 -19.00 -16.69 -3.91
CA ARG A 31 -19.77 -15.90 -4.87
C ARG A 31 -20.37 -14.68 -4.19
N ALA A 32 -20.19 -13.49 -4.77
CA ALA A 32 -20.61 -12.25 -4.16
C ALA A 32 -21.56 -11.42 -5.03
N VAL A 33 -22.61 -10.87 -4.42
CA VAL A 33 -23.36 -9.74 -4.99
C VAL A 33 -22.68 -8.44 -4.55
N LEU A 34 -22.34 -7.59 -5.51
CA LEU A 34 -21.74 -6.28 -5.26
C LEU A 34 -22.83 -5.23 -5.09
N VAL A 35 -22.71 -4.40 -4.07
CA VAL A 35 -23.58 -3.25 -3.82
C VAL A 35 -22.75 -1.98 -3.88
N VAL A 36 -22.86 -1.26 -4.98
CA VAL A 36 -22.16 0.00 -5.22
C VAL A 36 -23.07 1.15 -4.79
N VAL A 37 -22.54 2.00 -3.90
CA VAL A 37 -23.24 3.18 -3.42
C VAL A 37 -22.39 4.40 -3.71
N ASN A 38 -22.82 5.23 -4.66
CA ASN A 38 -22.12 6.47 -4.99
C ASN A 38 -23.10 7.63 -5.22
N GLN A 39 -22.56 8.82 -5.48
CA GLN A 39 -23.32 10.06 -5.71
C GLN A 39 -23.36 10.42 -7.20
N ASP A 40 -22.33 10.05 -7.96
CA ASP A 40 -22.13 10.44 -9.36
C ASP A 40 -22.17 9.24 -10.30
N GLU A 41 -22.98 9.36 -11.35
CA GLU A 41 -23.12 8.35 -12.39
C GLU A 41 -21.86 8.16 -13.23
N SER A 42 -21.10 9.23 -13.40
CA SER A 42 -19.87 9.20 -14.19
C SER A 42 -18.76 8.34 -13.57
N GLU A 43 -18.88 8.03 -12.27
CA GLU A 43 -17.92 7.20 -11.53
C GLU A 43 -18.34 5.72 -11.38
N ASP A 44 -19.60 5.37 -11.79
CA ASP A 44 -20.15 4.03 -11.57
C ASP A 44 -19.25 2.93 -12.13
N GLU A 45 -18.83 3.08 -13.40
CA GLU A 45 -17.99 2.09 -14.07
C GLU A 45 -16.59 1.99 -13.44
N ILE A 46 -16.04 3.12 -12.99
CA ILE A 46 -14.72 3.18 -12.34
C ILE A 46 -14.75 2.43 -11.01
N VAL A 47 -15.80 2.69 -10.21
CA VAL A 47 -15.98 2.06 -8.89
C VAL A 47 -16.22 0.57 -9.02
N GLU A 48 -17.05 0.16 -9.98
CA GLU A 48 -17.38 -1.25 -10.23
C GLU A 48 -16.14 -2.03 -10.67
N ASN A 49 -15.41 -1.56 -11.67
CA ASN A 49 -14.17 -2.20 -12.13
C ASN A 49 -13.13 -2.31 -11.01
N GLU A 50 -13.04 -1.30 -10.16
CA GLU A 50 -12.13 -1.33 -9.00
C GLU A 50 -12.57 -2.40 -7.98
N LEU A 51 -13.87 -2.47 -7.70
CA LEU A 51 -14.41 -3.43 -6.73
C LEU A 51 -14.30 -4.88 -7.25
N GLU A 52 -14.51 -5.10 -8.54
CA GLU A 52 -14.30 -6.39 -9.19
C GLU A 52 -12.83 -6.83 -9.11
N GLY A 53 -11.90 -5.92 -9.38
CA GLY A 53 -10.47 -6.21 -9.22
C GLY A 53 -10.08 -6.55 -7.77
N LEU A 54 -10.71 -5.91 -6.78
CA LEU A 54 -10.52 -6.26 -5.38
C LEU A 54 -11.08 -7.65 -5.06
N CYS A 55 -12.26 -8.00 -5.61
CA CYS A 55 -12.85 -9.34 -5.47
C CYS A 55 -11.91 -10.41 -6.03
N GLU A 56 -11.38 -10.21 -7.23
CA GLU A 56 -10.41 -11.12 -7.86
C GLU A 56 -9.17 -11.31 -6.97
N ALA A 57 -8.60 -10.21 -6.46
CA ALA A 57 -7.44 -10.25 -5.57
C ALA A 57 -7.73 -10.98 -4.24
N ALA A 58 -8.97 -10.94 -3.77
CA ALA A 58 -9.43 -11.66 -2.58
C ALA A 58 -9.86 -13.11 -2.86
N GLY A 59 -9.92 -13.54 -4.13
CA GLY A 59 -10.44 -14.85 -4.53
C GLY A 59 -11.94 -14.96 -4.27
N VAL A 60 -12.69 -13.91 -4.61
CA VAL A 60 -14.14 -13.82 -4.55
C VAL A 60 -14.65 -13.63 -5.99
N GLU A 61 -15.70 -14.36 -6.38
CA GLU A 61 -16.32 -14.25 -7.70
C GLU A 61 -17.50 -13.27 -7.65
N PRO A 62 -17.44 -12.10 -8.31
CA PRO A 62 -18.59 -11.22 -8.44
C PRO A 62 -19.60 -11.84 -9.41
N VAL A 63 -20.84 -12.10 -8.95
CA VAL A 63 -21.89 -12.74 -9.75
C VAL A 63 -22.97 -11.78 -10.22
N ALA A 64 -23.13 -10.66 -9.54
CA ALA A 64 -24.06 -9.60 -9.91
C ALA A 64 -23.70 -8.29 -9.21
N THR A 65 -24.08 -7.15 -9.81
CA THR A 65 -23.88 -5.82 -9.25
C THR A 65 -25.20 -5.07 -9.15
N ILE A 66 -25.44 -4.44 -8.01
CA ILE A 66 -26.55 -3.51 -7.77
C ILE A 66 -26.00 -2.15 -7.44
N ARG A 67 -26.59 -1.11 -8.01
CA ARG A 67 -26.21 0.28 -7.79
C ARG A 67 -27.31 1.03 -7.05
N GLN A 68 -26.93 1.88 -6.11
CA GLN A 68 -27.83 2.83 -5.46
C GLN A 68 -27.17 4.19 -5.32
N ARG A 69 -27.91 5.24 -5.67
CA ARG A 69 -27.49 6.63 -5.45
C ARG A 69 -28.01 7.10 -4.11
N LEU A 70 -27.11 7.58 -3.27
CA LEU A 70 -27.41 8.11 -1.96
C LEU A 70 -26.43 9.25 -1.63
N ASP A 71 -26.96 10.38 -1.20
CA ASP A 71 -26.13 11.45 -0.63
C ASP A 71 -25.53 11.03 0.71
N ARG A 72 -26.23 10.18 1.46
CA ARG A 72 -25.78 9.64 2.75
C ARG A 72 -26.34 8.25 3.00
N PRO A 73 -25.52 7.32 3.50
CA PRO A 73 -25.99 6.00 3.89
C PRO A 73 -27.10 6.04 4.95
N TYR A 74 -28.05 5.12 4.85
CA TYR A 74 -29.09 4.96 5.86
C TYR A 74 -28.49 4.43 7.17
N LYS A 75 -28.94 4.99 8.29
CA LYS A 75 -28.39 4.66 9.63
C LYS A 75 -28.59 3.19 10.02
N GLY A 76 -29.67 2.54 9.54
CA GLY A 76 -30.00 1.18 9.91
C GLY A 76 -29.43 0.11 9.00
N THR A 77 -29.41 0.35 7.70
CA THR A 77 -29.18 -0.67 6.66
C THR A 77 -28.19 -0.24 5.59
N PHE A 78 -27.50 0.91 5.75
CA PHE A 78 -26.60 1.50 4.75
C PHE A 78 -27.31 1.89 3.45
N VAL A 79 -28.13 0.99 2.89
CA VAL A 79 -28.97 1.17 1.68
C VAL A 79 -30.45 1.29 2.07
N GLY A 80 -31.29 1.79 1.14
CA GLY A 80 -32.75 1.91 1.37
C GLY A 80 -33.46 0.56 1.47
N SER A 81 -34.61 0.48 2.15
CA SER A 81 -35.35 -0.77 2.38
C SER A 81 -35.71 -1.49 1.07
N GLY A 82 -36.22 -0.77 0.05
CA GLY A 82 -36.52 -1.40 -1.25
C GLY A 82 -35.26 -1.98 -1.93
N LYS A 83 -34.10 -1.35 -1.71
CA LYS A 83 -32.83 -1.88 -2.23
C LYS A 83 -32.39 -3.12 -1.44
N VAL A 84 -32.67 -3.19 -0.14
CA VAL A 84 -32.44 -4.41 0.66
C VAL A 84 -33.23 -5.60 0.09
N ASP A 85 -34.49 -5.38 -0.27
CA ASP A 85 -35.33 -6.43 -0.86
C ASP A 85 -34.80 -6.87 -2.23
N GLU A 86 -34.36 -5.92 -3.07
CA GLU A 86 -33.77 -6.18 -4.39
C GLU A 86 -32.46 -6.98 -4.29
N VAL A 87 -31.55 -6.59 -3.39
CA VAL A 87 -30.30 -7.32 -3.12
C VAL A 87 -30.59 -8.73 -2.61
N THR A 88 -31.58 -8.89 -1.73
CA THR A 88 -31.99 -10.20 -1.20
C THR A 88 -32.48 -11.11 -2.32
N ALA A 89 -33.33 -10.60 -3.23
CA ALA A 89 -33.86 -11.37 -4.36
C ALA A 89 -32.72 -11.79 -5.30
N LEU A 90 -31.86 -10.84 -5.67
CA LEU A 90 -30.73 -11.09 -6.58
C LEU A 90 -29.71 -12.07 -5.96
N ALA A 91 -29.40 -11.94 -4.68
CA ALA A 91 -28.51 -12.86 -3.99
C ALA A 91 -29.06 -14.30 -3.91
N ASN A 92 -30.40 -14.46 -3.85
CA ASN A 92 -31.04 -15.77 -3.93
C ASN A 92 -30.99 -16.34 -5.34
N GLU A 93 -31.30 -15.53 -6.36
CA GLU A 93 -31.29 -15.94 -7.77
C GLU A 93 -29.90 -16.34 -8.25
N SER A 94 -28.88 -15.56 -7.85
CA SER A 94 -27.49 -15.81 -8.22
C SER A 94 -26.77 -16.82 -7.32
N GLU A 95 -27.44 -17.40 -6.32
CA GLU A 95 -26.86 -18.32 -5.33
C GLU A 95 -25.56 -17.75 -4.71
N ALA A 96 -25.54 -16.45 -4.40
CA ALA A 96 -24.36 -15.81 -3.82
C ALA A 96 -24.13 -16.28 -2.38
N ASP A 97 -22.88 -16.45 -1.98
CA ASP A 97 -22.47 -16.83 -0.63
C ASP A 97 -22.44 -15.61 0.31
N LEU A 98 -22.16 -14.42 -0.24
CA LEU A 98 -22.00 -13.18 0.51
C LEU A 98 -22.48 -11.96 -0.29
N VAL A 99 -22.68 -10.85 0.43
CA VAL A 99 -22.93 -9.53 -0.16
C VAL A 99 -21.77 -8.62 0.20
N LEU A 100 -21.19 -7.95 -0.81
CA LEU A 100 -20.11 -6.99 -0.65
C LEU A 100 -20.63 -5.57 -0.87
N ILE A 101 -20.42 -4.71 0.11
CA ILE A 101 -20.86 -3.30 0.06
C ILE A 101 -19.65 -2.40 -0.16
N ASP A 102 -19.72 -1.56 -1.21
CA ASP A 102 -18.71 -0.54 -1.47
C ASP A 102 -18.92 0.66 -0.53
N GLY A 103 -18.28 0.60 0.62
CA GLY A 103 -18.35 1.63 1.65
C GLY A 103 -17.95 1.06 3.01
N GLU A 104 -17.96 1.89 4.03
CA GLU A 104 -17.65 1.50 5.40
C GLU A 104 -18.95 1.26 6.17
N VAL A 105 -19.22 0.00 6.52
CA VAL A 105 -20.46 -0.43 7.17
C VAL A 105 -20.25 -0.52 8.68
N SER A 106 -21.07 0.20 9.45
CA SER A 106 -21.06 0.07 10.90
C SER A 106 -21.53 -1.31 11.36
N GLY A 107 -21.12 -1.76 12.55
CA GLY A 107 -21.54 -3.07 13.06
C GLY A 107 -23.06 -3.25 13.22
N ILE A 108 -23.82 -2.16 13.43
CA ILE A 108 -25.30 -2.20 13.48
C ILE A 108 -25.86 -2.41 12.08
N GLN A 109 -25.35 -1.70 11.09
CA GLN A 109 -25.76 -1.85 9.70
C GLN A 109 -25.41 -3.25 9.18
N GLN A 110 -24.19 -3.71 9.42
CA GLN A 110 -23.74 -5.04 9.01
C GLN A 110 -24.67 -6.13 9.54
N ARG A 111 -24.96 -6.12 10.82
CA ARG A 111 -25.88 -7.09 11.43
C ARG A 111 -27.28 -7.03 10.84
N ASN A 112 -27.87 -5.83 10.69
CA ASN A 112 -29.21 -5.68 10.14
C ASN A 112 -29.28 -6.19 8.70
N LEU A 113 -28.23 -5.96 7.92
CA LEU A 113 -28.11 -6.46 6.56
C LEU A 113 -27.94 -7.97 6.52
N GLU A 114 -27.10 -8.56 7.38
CA GLU A 114 -26.93 -10.01 7.50
C GLU A 114 -28.25 -10.69 7.91
N GLU A 115 -29.00 -10.08 8.85
CA GLU A 115 -30.34 -10.55 9.24
C GLU A 115 -31.33 -10.50 8.04
N SER A 116 -31.26 -9.47 7.19
CA SER A 116 -32.15 -9.29 6.03
C SER A 116 -31.78 -10.19 4.87
N PHE A 117 -30.51 -10.29 4.54
CA PHE A 117 -30.01 -11.09 3.41
C PHE A 117 -29.93 -12.58 3.72
N GLY A 118 -29.89 -12.97 5.01
CA GLY A 118 -29.62 -14.34 5.44
C GLY A 118 -28.23 -14.83 5.04
N ARG A 119 -27.31 -13.90 4.76
CA ARG A 119 -25.96 -14.15 4.23
C ARG A 119 -24.95 -13.23 4.90
N LYS A 120 -23.67 -13.60 4.79
CA LYS A 120 -22.54 -12.80 5.25
C LYS A 120 -22.48 -11.47 4.48
N VAL A 121 -22.25 -10.37 5.20
CA VAL A 121 -22.01 -9.04 4.63
C VAL A 121 -20.60 -8.63 4.91
N ILE A 122 -19.87 -8.26 3.87
CA ILE A 122 -18.51 -7.72 3.94
C ILE A 122 -18.53 -6.31 3.38
N ASP A 123 -17.72 -5.43 3.92
CA ASP A 123 -17.52 -4.11 3.36
C ASP A 123 -16.15 -4.00 2.67
N ARG A 124 -15.97 -2.92 1.91
CA ARG A 124 -14.74 -2.64 1.19
C ARG A 124 -13.49 -2.72 2.06
N THR A 125 -13.57 -2.19 3.28
CA THR A 125 -12.44 -2.19 4.23
C THR A 125 -12.05 -3.60 4.65
N GLN A 126 -13.03 -4.43 4.93
CA GLN A 126 -12.80 -5.82 5.31
C GLN A 126 -12.21 -6.62 4.14
N LEU A 127 -12.68 -6.38 2.90
CA LEU A 127 -12.13 -7.01 1.70
C LEU A 127 -10.64 -6.64 1.52
N ILE A 128 -10.29 -5.36 1.65
CA ILE A 128 -8.89 -4.89 1.56
C ILE A 128 -8.03 -5.53 2.64
N LEU A 129 -8.52 -5.63 3.87
CA LEU A 129 -7.80 -6.28 4.96
C LEU A 129 -7.57 -7.78 4.71
N ASP A 130 -8.52 -8.46 4.07
CA ASP A 130 -8.38 -9.87 3.68
C ASP A 130 -7.30 -10.04 2.59
N ILE A 131 -7.28 -9.14 1.59
CA ILE A 131 -6.22 -9.12 0.57
C ILE A 131 -4.86 -8.92 1.23
N PHE A 132 -4.75 -7.97 2.15
CA PHE A 132 -3.51 -7.71 2.87
C PHE A 132 -3.06 -8.92 3.72
N ALA A 133 -3.98 -9.61 4.38
CA ALA A 133 -3.67 -10.80 5.16
C ALA A 133 -3.09 -11.94 4.30
N ARG A 134 -3.53 -12.06 3.05
CA ARG A 134 -2.99 -13.04 2.09
C ARG A 134 -1.64 -12.63 1.51
N ARG A 135 -1.37 -11.32 1.40
CA ARG A 135 -0.16 -10.76 0.78
C ARG A 135 0.99 -10.51 1.77
N ALA A 136 0.70 -10.33 3.05
CA ALA A 136 1.71 -10.11 4.09
C ALA A 136 2.66 -11.30 4.20
N ARG A 137 3.94 -11.09 3.93
CA ARG A 137 5.00 -12.12 4.00
C ARG A 137 6.01 -11.84 5.09
N THR A 138 6.25 -10.55 5.39
CA THR A 138 7.17 -10.17 6.46
C THR A 138 6.49 -10.23 7.81
N LYS A 139 7.29 -10.41 8.88
CA LYS A 139 6.78 -10.35 10.25
C LYS A 139 6.12 -9.00 10.55
N GLU A 140 6.71 -7.90 10.04
CA GLU A 140 6.16 -6.56 10.21
C GLU A 140 4.80 -6.42 9.53
N GLY A 141 4.70 -6.79 8.25
CA GLY A 141 3.44 -6.75 7.51
C GLY A 141 2.35 -7.58 8.18
N MET A 142 2.65 -8.80 8.64
CA MET A 142 1.70 -9.65 9.35
C MET A 142 1.19 -9.00 10.64
N LEU A 143 2.08 -8.40 11.45
CA LEU A 143 1.71 -7.72 12.69
C LEU A 143 0.84 -6.48 12.42
N GLN A 144 1.15 -5.72 11.37
CA GLN A 144 0.38 -4.53 10.97
C GLN A 144 -1.02 -4.90 10.48
N VAL A 145 -1.13 -5.94 9.65
CA VAL A 145 -2.42 -6.46 9.16
C VAL A 145 -3.26 -6.97 10.35
N GLU A 146 -2.69 -7.76 11.26
CA GLU A 146 -3.41 -8.24 12.44
C GLU A 146 -3.89 -7.07 13.32
N LEU A 147 -3.04 -6.05 13.52
CA LEU A 147 -3.41 -4.85 14.26
C LEU A 147 -4.57 -4.10 13.58
N ALA A 148 -4.50 -3.92 12.25
CA ALA A 148 -5.54 -3.26 11.48
C ALA A 148 -6.88 -4.01 11.56
N GLN A 149 -6.86 -5.34 11.36
CA GLN A 149 -8.04 -6.20 11.45
C GLN A 149 -8.69 -6.12 12.84
N LEU A 150 -7.92 -6.26 13.92
CA LEU A 150 -8.45 -6.20 15.28
C LEU A 150 -8.99 -4.81 15.62
N THR A 151 -8.32 -3.75 15.16
CA THR A 151 -8.76 -2.37 15.40
C THR A 151 -10.08 -2.09 14.66
N TYR A 152 -10.21 -2.56 13.43
CA TYR A 152 -11.39 -2.43 12.61
C TYR A 152 -12.58 -3.25 13.14
N MET A 153 -12.33 -4.48 13.57
CA MET A 153 -13.39 -5.40 14.05
C MET A 153 -13.88 -5.03 15.46
N MET A 154 -13.04 -4.43 16.31
CA MET A 154 -13.37 -4.15 17.70
C MET A 154 -14.67 -3.33 17.89
N PRO A 155 -14.94 -2.22 17.15
CA PRO A 155 -16.23 -1.50 17.24
C PRO A 155 -17.41 -2.35 16.76
N LYS A 156 -17.20 -3.21 15.75
CA LYS A 156 -18.25 -4.07 15.18
C LYS A 156 -18.68 -5.16 16.15
N LEU A 157 -17.74 -5.78 16.87
CA LEU A 157 -18.04 -6.76 17.93
C LEU A 157 -18.92 -6.16 19.03
N MET A 158 -18.80 -4.86 19.29
CA MET A 158 -19.62 -4.17 20.30
C MET A 158 -21.09 -4.10 19.94
N SER A 159 -21.41 -3.99 18.67
CA SER A 159 -22.77 -3.80 18.18
C SER A 159 -23.62 -5.06 18.20
N VAL A 160 -22.97 -6.23 18.09
CA VAL A 160 -23.65 -7.53 18.06
C VAL A 160 -24.30 -7.86 19.43
N TYR A 161 -23.70 -7.45 20.53
CA TYR A 161 -24.11 -7.84 21.89
C TYR A 161 -25.12 -6.89 22.57
N THR A 162 -25.26 -5.64 22.11
CA THR A 162 -26.18 -4.67 22.73
C THR A 162 -27.69 -5.06 22.64
N LYS A 163 -28.06 -5.99 21.76
CA LYS A 163 -29.44 -6.50 21.64
C LYS A 163 -29.78 -7.53 22.72
N PHE A 164 -28.79 -8.33 23.15
CA PHE A 164 -29.00 -9.32 24.22
C PHE A 164 -29.23 -8.68 25.58
N GLU A 165 -28.68 -7.47 25.80
CA GLU A 165 -28.88 -6.70 27.03
C GLU A 165 -30.30 -6.11 27.13
N ARG A 166 -30.90 -5.70 26.00
CA ARG A 166 -32.26 -5.11 25.99
C ARG A 166 -33.38 -6.14 26.16
N GLN A 167 -33.13 -7.41 25.88
CA GLN A 167 -34.14 -8.48 25.94
C GLN A 167 -34.27 -9.16 27.30
N LYS A 168 -33.31 -8.93 28.25
CA LYS A 168 -33.36 -9.48 29.62
C LYS A 168 -33.06 -8.35 30.62
N GLY A 169 -33.96 -7.40 30.75
CA GLY A 169 -33.80 -6.25 31.61
C GLY A 169 -34.60 -6.36 32.89
N GLY A 170 -33.92 -6.69 33.98
CA GLY A 170 -34.30 -6.28 35.34
C GLY A 170 -33.15 -5.45 35.91
N ILE A 171 -33.46 -4.37 36.63
CA ILE A 171 -32.48 -3.53 37.30
C ILE A 171 -31.65 -4.41 38.25
N GLY A 172 -30.34 -4.58 37.98
CA GLY A 172 -29.37 -5.13 38.92
C GLY A 172 -28.83 -6.55 38.66
N MET A 173 -29.17 -7.24 37.55
CA MET A 173 -28.53 -8.53 37.22
C MET A 173 -27.56 -8.38 36.05
N ARG A 174 -26.27 -8.40 36.32
CA ARG A 174 -25.23 -8.67 35.30
C ARG A 174 -25.40 -10.12 34.83
N GLY A 175 -25.87 -10.29 33.58
CA GLY A 175 -26.02 -11.62 32.98
C GLY A 175 -24.65 -12.24 32.59
N PRO A 176 -24.54 -13.58 32.48
CA PRO A 176 -23.29 -14.27 32.07
C PRO A 176 -22.81 -13.85 30.66
N GLY A 177 -23.65 -13.20 29.85
CA GLY A 177 -23.27 -12.65 28.54
C GLY A 177 -22.44 -11.38 28.62
N GLU A 178 -22.71 -10.48 29.61
CA GLU A 178 -21.92 -9.25 29.84
C GLU A 178 -20.47 -9.59 30.21
N THR A 179 -20.28 -10.57 31.09
CA THR A 179 -18.93 -10.99 31.50
C THR A 179 -18.12 -11.61 30.37
N LYS A 180 -18.77 -12.34 29.48
CA LYS A 180 -18.09 -12.95 28.31
C LYS A 180 -17.67 -11.86 27.31
N LEU A 181 -18.56 -10.93 26.96
CA LEU A 181 -18.25 -9.80 26.09
C LEU A 181 -17.12 -8.93 26.64
N GLU A 182 -17.16 -8.62 27.94
CA GLU A 182 -16.13 -7.80 28.59
C GLU A 182 -14.79 -8.53 28.61
N SER A 183 -14.79 -9.85 28.79
CA SER A 183 -13.61 -10.71 28.66
C SER A 183 -13.05 -10.72 27.25
N ASP A 184 -13.90 -10.90 26.23
CA ASP A 184 -13.50 -10.91 24.81
C ASP A 184 -12.92 -9.55 24.39
N ARG A 185 -13.56 -8.46 24.80
CA ARG A 185 -13.07 -7.08 24.59
C ARG A 185 -11.70 -6.86 25.24
N ARG A 186 -11.53 -7.35 26.45
CA ARG A 186 -10.27 -7.24 27.17
C ARG A 186 -9.17 -8.00 26.44
N MET A 187 -9.44 -9.23 26.01
CA MET A 187 -8.48 -10.01 25.24
C MET A 187 -8.07 -9.30 23.92
N VAL A 188 -9.03 -8.73 23.19
CA VAL A 188 -8.74 -7.97 21.96
C VAL A 188 -7.90 -6.72 22.25
N ARG A 189 -8.23 -5.95 23.31
CA ARG A 189 -7.44 -4.78 23.72
C ARG A 189 -6.03 -5.15 24.12
N ASP A 190 -5.89 -6.22 24.91
CA ASP A 190 -4.59 -6.72 25.35
C ASP A 190 -3.76 -7.20 24.14
N ARG A 191 -4.40 -7.84 23.15
CA ARG A 191 -3.72 -8.24 21.90
C ARG A 191 -3.29 -7.02 21.08
N ILE A 192 -4.16 -6.02 20.91
CA ILE A 192 -3.83 -4.75 20.23
C ILE A 192 -2.63 -4.07 20.92
N SER A 193 -2.63 -4.02 22.25
CA SER A 193 -1.52 -3.44 23.01
C SER A 193 -0.20 -4.18 22.77
N LYS A 194 -0.22 -5.52 22.79
CA LYS A 194 0.95 -6.35 22.49
C LYS A 194 1.46 -6.14 21.08
N LEU A 195 0.55 -6.12 20.09
CA LEU A 195 0.91 -5.90 18.69
C LEU A 195 1.60 -4.55 18.48
N ARG A 196 1.11 -3.49 19.14
CA ARG A 196 1.76 -2.17 19.07
C ARG A 196 3.19 -2.21 19.59
N HIS A 197 3.44 -2.90 20.69
CA HIS A 197 4.79 -3.08 21.22
C HIS A 197 5.69 -3.90 20.29
N GLU A 198 5.16 -5.01 19.75
CA GLU A 198 5.89 -5.85 18.80
C GLU A 198 6.26 -5.07 17.52
N ILE A 199 5.36 -4.22 17.00
CA ILE A 199 5.61 -3.35 15.83
C ILE A 199 6.68 -2.31 16.16
N GLU A 200 6.63 -1.69 17.34
CA GLU A 200 7.63 -0.70 17.77
C GLU A 200 9.03 -1.33 17.91
N ASP A 201 9.12 -2.56 18.40
CA ASP A 201 10.38 -3.29 18.44
C ASP A 201 10.94 -3.57 17.04
N VAL A 202 10.09 -3.98 16.10
CA VAL A 202 10.49 -4.20 14.69
C VAL A 202 10.93 -2.88 14.05
N LYS A 203 10.20 -1.78 14.31
CA LYS A 203 10.54 -0.44 13.84
C LYS A 203 11.94 -0.02 14.32
N ARG A 204 12.24 -0.21 15.60
CA ARG A 204 13.56 0.10 16.18
C ARG A 204 14.69 -0.66 15.49
N ILE A 205 14.50 -1.96 15.22
CA ILE A 205 15.48 -2.76 14.48
C ILE A 205 15.66 -2.24 13.06
N ARG A 206 14.55 -1.90 12.38
CA ARG A 206 14.58 -1.33 11.03
C ARG A 206 15.33 0.01 11.00
N ASP A 207 15.09 0.88 11.98
CA ASP A 207 15.78 2.16 12.08
C ASP A 207 17.30 1.99 12.32
N GLN A 208 17.72 0.99 13.07
CA GLN A 208 19.12 0.61 13.21
C GLN A 208 19.73 0.14 11.88
N HIS A 209 19.01 -0.70 11.14
CA HIS A 209 19.42 -1.12 9.80
C HIS A 209 19.45 0.05 8.81
N ARG A 210 18.50 0.99 8.93
CA ARG A 210 18.44 2.21 8.12
C ARG A 210 19.61 3.14 8.45
N ALA A 211 19.93 3.33 9.73
CA ALA A 211 21.10 4.09 10.17
C ALA A 211 22.41 3.44 9.67
N SER A 212 22.46 2.12 9.57
CA SER A 212 23.60 1.42 8.94
C SER A 212 23.65 1.64 7.43
N ARG A 213 22.47 1.67 6.74
CA ARG A 213 22.39 1.97 5.30
C ARG A 213 22.75 3.44 4.99
N ARG A 214 22.47 4.38 5.91
CA ARG A 214 22.93 5.78 5.81
C ARG A 214 24.47 5.92 5.81
N LYS A 215 25.19 4.88 6.25
CA LYS A 215 26.66 4.82 6.04
C LYS A 215 27.03 4.61 4.57
N HIS A 216 26.08 4.26 3.73
CA HIS A 216 26.23 4.13 2.27
C HIS A 216 25.35 5.18 1.60
N PRO A 217 25.91 6.36 1.30
CA PRO A 217 25.14 7.54 0.89
C PRO A 217 24.79 7.50 -0.60
N PHE A 218 23.93 6.58 -1.00
CA PHE A 218 23.21 6.66 -2.28
C PHE A 218 21.91 7.44 -2.09
N PRO A 219 21.50 8.25 -3.08
CA PRO A 219 20.15 8.81 -3.12
C PRO A 219 19.08 7.73 -3.00
N PHE A 220 17.98 8.08 -2.37
CA PHE A 220 16.88 7.18 -2.09
C PHE A 220 15.61 7.66 -2.78
N ALA A 221 14.99 6.79 -3.58
CA ALA A 221 13.71 7.09 -4.23
C ALA A 221 12.66 6.02 -3.90
N SER A 222 11.40 6.44 -3.88
CA SER A 222 10.27 5.53 -3.71
C SER A 222 9.38 5.57 -4.95
N ILE A 223 8.91 4.40 -5.40
CA ILE A 223 7.88 4.31 -6.41
C ILE A 223 6.53 4.35 -5.71
N VAL A 224 5.70 5.32 -6.07
CA VAL A 224 4.32 5.43 -5.60
C VAL A 224 3.37 5.40 -6.79
N GLY A 225 2.13 5.09 -6.55
CA GLY A 225 1.10 5.07 -7.59
C GLY A 225 -0.07 4.19 -7.20
N TYR A 226 -1.12 4.26 -7.97
CA TYR A 226 -2.34 3.50 -7.75
C TYR A 226 -2.09 1.98 -7.79
N THR A 227 -3.01 1.18 -7.24
CA THR A 227 -2.97 -0.28 -7.41
C THR A 227 -2.93 -0.62 -8.90
N SER A 228 -2.19 -1.66 -9.26
CA SER A 228 -2.04 -2.13 -10.66
C SER A 228 -1.43 -1.12 -11.66
N ALA A 229 -0.93 0.04 -11.22
CA ALA A 229 -0.24 1.00 -12.11
C ALA A 229 1.07 0.47 -12.72
N GLY A 230 1.57 -0.69 -12.25
CA GLY A 230 2.77 -1.34 -12.78
C GLY A 230 4.05 -1.05 -12.00
N LYS A 231 3.95 -0.67 -10.72
CA LYS A 231 5.10 -0.35 -9.84
C LYS A 231 6.12 -1.49 -9.77
N SER A 232 5.67 -2.68 -9.43
CA SER A 232 6.53 -3.86 -9.32
C SER A 232 7.10 -4.31 -10.66
N THR A 233 6.36 -4.10 -11.76
CA THR A 233 6.84 -4.34 -13.13
C THR A 233 7.99 -3.39 -13.47
N LEU A 234 7.82 -2.10 -13.15
CA LEU A 234 8.87 -1.09 -13.34
C LEU A 234 10.10 -1.43 -12.50
N MET A 235 9.91 -1.75 -11.21
CA MET A 235 11.00 -2.14 -10.32
C MET A 235 11.78 -3.34 -10.87
N ASN A 236 11.09 -4.39 -11.31
CA ASN A 236 11.73 -5.59 -11.86
C ASN A 236 12.56 -5.25 -13.10
N ARG A 237 12.03 -4.43 -13.99
CA ARG A 237 12.73 -4.00 -15.19
C ARG A 237 13.98 -3.18 -14.89
N LEU A 238 13.87 -2.23 -13.95
CA LEU A 238 15.01 -1.39 -13.55
C LEU A 238 16.09 -2.20 -12.81
N ALA A 239 15.68 -3.18 -12.01
CA ALA A 239 16.60 -4.02 -11.25
C ALA A 239 17.16 -5.22 -12.06
N GLY A 240 16.74 -5.41 -13.30
CA GLY A 240 17.15 -6.56 -14.12
C GLY A 240 16.71 -7.91 -13.54
N THR A 241 15.58 -7.96 -12.81
CA THR A 241 15.09 -9.17 -12.15
C THR A 241 13.72 -9.57 -12.69
N GLU A 242 13.48 -10.87 -12.79
CA GLU A 242 12.20 -11.46 -13.20
C GLU A 242 11.41 -11.96 -11.98
N LEU A 243 11.12 -11.09 -11.02
CA LEU A 243 10.14 -11.45 -9.99
C LEU A 243 8.73 -11.35 -10.57
N LEU A 244 7.87 -12.31 -10.21
CA LEU A 244 6.47 -12.31 -10.62
C LEU A 244 5.80 -10.98 -10.25
N ALA A 245 5.58 -10.15 -11.26
CA ALA A 245 4.74 -8.97 -11.14
C ALA A 245 3.30 -9.44 -11.33
N ASP A 246 2.53 -9.45 -10.27
CA ASP A 246 1.12 -9.78 -10.29
C ASP A 246 0.32 -8.56 -10.75
N ALA A 247 -0.59 -8.75 -11.69
CA ALA A 247 -1.45 -7.67 -12.20
C ALA A 247 -2.58 -7.29 -11.23
N MET A 248 -2.81 -8.10 -10.19
CA MET A 248 -3.88 -7.89 -9.22
C MET A 248 -3.60 -6.70 -8.29
N PRO A 249 -4.65 -6.03 -7.77
CA PRO A 249 -4.52 -5.01 -6.74
C PRO A 249 -3.71 -5.48 -5.54
N PHE A 250 -2.89 -4.59 -4.98
CA PHE A 250 -2.03 -4.86 -3.82
C PHE A 250 -1.06 -6.04 -3.99
N ALA A 251 -0.48 -6.18 -5.19
CA ALA A 251 0.55 -7.19 -5.45
C ALA A 251 1.74 -7.09 -4.48
N THR A 252 2.12 -5.88 -4.09
CA THR A 252 3.17 -5.59 -3.10
C THR A 252 2.55 -4.99 -1.85
N LEU A 253 2.73 -5.66 -0.71
CA LEU A 253 2.39 -5.13 0.62
C LEU A 253 3.66 -4.76 1.41
N ASP A 254 4.66 -5.63 1.34
CA ASP A 254 5.95 -5.42 2.00
C ASP A 254 6.90 -4.62 1.09
N PRO A 255 7.44 -3.47 1.53
CA PRO A 255 8.34 -2.67 0.72
C PRO A 255 9.60 -3.45 0.34
N THR A 256 10.00 -3.35 -0.91
CA THR A 256 11.23 -3.97 -1.39
C THR A 256 12.17 -2.91 -1.93
N THR A 257 13.37 -2.78 -1.33
CA THR A 257 14.39 -1.83 -1.76
C THR A 257 15.47 -2.53 -2.58
N ARG A 258 15.87 -1.93 -3.71
CA ARG A 258 16.94 -2.41 -4.57
C ARG A 258 17.88 -1.29 -4.97
N LYS A 259 19.15 -1.64 -5.15
CA LYS A 259 20.12 -0.76 -5.79
C LYS A 259 19.90 -0.80 -7.29
N ILE A 260 19.76 0.37 -7.90
CA ILE A 260 19.64 0.57 -9.34
C ILE A 260 20.89 1.32 -9.81
N ASP A 261 21.62 0.71 -10.72
CA ASP A 261 22.76 1.35 -11.36
C ASP A 261 22.27 2.20 -12.54
N LEU A 262 22.67 3.47 -12.54
CA LEU A 262 22.33 4.46 -13.55
C LEU A 262 23.47 4.64 -14.55
N PRO A 263 23.24 5.21 -15.74
CA PRO A 263 24.31 5.60 -16.66
C PRO A 263 25.37 6.47 -15.99
N ASP A 264 26.59 6.40 -16.49
CA ASP A 264 27.75 7.18 -16.05
C ASP A 264 28.20 6.92 -14.60
N GLY A 265 27.91 5.74 -14.05
CA GLY A 265 28.38 5.31 -12.74
C GLY A 265 27.58 5.87 -11.55
N TYR A 266 26.43 6.51 -11.79
CA TYR A 266 25.50 6.86 -10.72
C TYR A 266 24.71 5.63 -10.25
N ALA A 267 24.26 5.68 -9.02
CA ALA A 267 23.36 4.68 -8.46
C ALA A 267 22.35 5.30 -7.49
N LEU A 268 21.23 4.63 -7.28
CA LEU A 268 20.24 4.98 -6.26
C LEU A 268 19.67 3.73 -5.62
N TYR A 269 19.12 3.88 -4.43
CA TYR A 269 18.22 2.90 -3.85
C TYR A 269 16.79 3.24 -4.24
N LEU A 270 16.09 2.28 -4.84
CA LEU A 270 14.70 2.42 -5.24
C LEU A 270 13.85 1.45 -4.43
N THR A 271 12.75 1.95 -3.84
CA THR A 271 11.81 1.15 -3.05
C THR A 271 10.47 1.07 -3.76
N ASP A 272 9.99 -0.16 -4.00
CA ASP A 272 8.61 -0.43 -4.37
C ASP A 272 7.72 -0.35 -3.13
N THR A 273 6.60 0.36 -3.22
CA THR A 273 5.68 0.60 -2.11
C THR A 273 4.31 -0.04 -2.35
N VAL A 274 3.50 -0.11 -1.30
CA VAL A 274 2.10 -0.52 -1.40
C VAL A 274 1.35 0.36 -2.39
N GLY A 275 0.48 -0.24 -3.21
CA GLY A 275 -0.38 0.51 -4.10
C GLY A 275 -1.44 1.31 -3.34
N PHE A 276 -1.68 2.54 -3.76
CA PHE A 276 -2.78 3.35 -3.25
C PHE A 276 -4.10 2.96 -3.92
N ILE A 277 -5.19 3.23 -3.24
CA ILE A 277 -6.55 3.02 -3.74
C ILE A 277 -7.44 4.15 -3.24
N ARG A 278 -8.52 4.43 -3.96
CA ARG A 278 -9.52 5.43 -3.55
C ARG A 278 -10.19 5.04 -2.24
N ASN A 279 -10.60 6.06 -1.48
CA ASN A 279 -11.32 5.87 -0.23
C ASN A 279 -10.61 4.91 0.75
N LEU A 280 -9.26 4.94 0.78
CA LEU A 280 -8.50 4.15 1.74
C LEU A 280 -8.82 4.66 3.15
N PRO A 281 -9.41 3.83 4.03
CA PRO A 281 -9.78 4.27 5.37
C PRO A 281 -8.58 4.79 6.15
N THR A 282 -8.73 5.91 6.85
CA THR A 282 -7.65 6.57 7.59
C THR A 282 -6.98 5.67 8.64
N HIS A 283 -7.75 4.74 9.22
CA HIS A 283 -7.21 3.77 10.18
C HIS A 283 -6.31 2.72 9.49
N LEU A 284 -6.53 2.42 8.19
CA LEU A 284 -5.61 1.59 7.39
C LEU A 284 -4.34 2.37 7.05
N VAL A 285 -4.45 3.63 6.64
CA VAL A 285 -3.29 4.50 6.43
C VAL A 285 -2.43 4.54 7.70
N ALA A 286 -3.06 4.70 8.87
CA ALA A 286 -2.36 4.69 10.16
C ALA A 286 -1.69 3.34 10.47
N ALA A 287 -2.34 2.21 10.18
CA ALA A 287 -1.80 0.88 10.40
C ALA A 287 -0.59 0.58 9.49
N PHE A 288 -0.62 1.06 8.24
CA PHE A 288 0.46 0.88 7.26
C PHE A 288 1.42 2.07 7.20
N ARG A 289 1.30 3.03 8.11
CA ARG A 289 2.16 4.22 8.14
C ARG A 289 3.64 3.85 8.13
N SER A 290 4.04 2.80 8.84
CA SER A 290 5.44 2.37 8.88
C SER A 290 5.94 1.82 7.54
N THR A 291 5.07 1.21 6.75
CA THR A 291 5.37 0.77 5.37
C THR A 291 5.46 1.96 4.42
N LEU A 292 4.61 2.97 4.63
CA LEU A 292 4.57 4.20 3.86
C LEU A 292 5.65 5.22 4.31
N GLU A 293 6.25 5.04 5.49
CA GLU A 293 7.39 5.86 5.96
C GLU A 293 8.60 5.81 4.99
N GLU A 294 8.74 4.77 4.16
CA GLU A 294 9.78 4.75 3.13
C GLU A 294 9.62 5.90 2.12
N VAL A 295 8.37 6.31 1.83
CA VAL A 295 8.08 7.47 0.97
C VAL A 295 8.50 8.77 1.66
N THR A 296 8.20 8.92 2.96
CA THR A 296 8.55 10.15 3.71
C THR A 296 10.05 10.30 3.88
N HIS A 297 10.81 9.20 3.82
CA HIS A 297 12.28 9.21 3.94
C HIS A 297 13.02 9.23 2.61
N SER A 298 12.33 9.08 1.48
CA SER A 298 12.96 9.18 0.16
C SER A 298 13.38 10.62 -0.17
N ASP A 299 14.42 10.77 -0.96
CA ASP A 299 14.89 12.08 -1.43
C ASP A 299 13.98 12.61 -2.55
N PHE A 300 13.39 11.71 -3.32
CA PHE A 300 12.41 12.03 -4.37
C PHE A 300 11.48 10.84 -4.62
N VAL A 301 10.42 11.07 -5.38
CA VAL A 301 9.36 10.11 -5.65
C VAL A 301 9.21 9.87 -7.15
N LEU A 302 9.07 8.62 -7.57
CA LEU A 302 8.58 8.23 -8.90
C LEU A 302 7.08 7.97 -8.79
N HIS A 303 6.25 8.90 -9.26
CA HIS A 303 4.80 8.75 -9.25
C HIS A 303 4.34 8.07 -10.54
N LEU A 304 4.01 6.80 -10.43
CA LEU A 304 3.56 5.97 -11.55
C LEU A 304 2.07 6.10 -11.76
N VAL A 305 1.68 6.53 -12.95
CA VAL A 305 0.29 6.76 -13.37
C VAL A 305 -0.05 5.83 -14.53
N ASP A 306 -1.11 5.06 -14.42
CA ASP A 306 -1.63 4.19 -15.48
C ASP A 306 -2.53 5.00 -16.42
N VAL A 307 -2.03 5.35 -17.60
CA VAL A 307 -2.77 6.15 -18.57
C VAL A 307 -3.64 5.31 -19.52
N SER A 308 -3.65 3.99 -19.38
CA SER A 308 -4.52 3.11 -20.15
C SER A 308 -5.97 3.10 -19.68
N THR A 309 -6.25 3.64 -18.49
CA THR A 309 -7.60 3.74 -17.93
C THR A 309 -8.14 5.16 -18.07
N PRO A 310 -9.42 5.34 -18.44
CA PRO A 310 -10.07 6.65 -18.44
C PRO A 310 -10.06 7.35 -17.06
N ALA A 311 -9.93 6.56 -15.99
CA ALA A 311 -9.91 7.04 -14.60
C ALA A 311 -8.55 7.56 -14.11
N TRP A 312 -7.54 7.66 -14.98
CA TRP A 312 -6.15 7.94 -14.55
C TRP A 312 -6.00 9.25 -13.75
N GLU A 313 -6.77 10.30 -14.08
CA GLU A 313 -6.74 11.57 -13.34
C GLU A 313 -7.27 11.40 -11.92
N VAL A 314 -8.41 10.73 -11.77
CA VAL A 314 -9.02 10.44 -10.47
C VAL A 314 -8.10 9.56 -9.62
N GLN A 315 -7.46 8.56 -10.24
CA GLN A 315 -6.49 7.70 -9.56
C GLN A 315 -5.23 8.46 -9.12
N ARG A 316 -4.72 9.37 -9.98
CA ARG A 316 -3.60 10.27 -9.65
C ARG A 316 -3.94 11.14 -8.45
N ASP A 317 -5.13 11.76 -8.45
CA ASP A 317 -5.56 12.66 -7.38
C ASP A 317 -5.71 11.93 -6.05
N ALA A 318 -6.21 10.69 -6.05
CA ALA A 318 -6.27 9.86 -4.86
C ALA A 318 -4.86 9.54 -4.30
N VAL A 319 -3.87 9.33 -5.17
CA VAL A 319 -2.46 9.15 -4.75
C VAL A 319 -1.92 10.44 -4.13
N MET A 320 -2.17 11.60 -4.77
CA MET A 320 -1.70 12.90 -4.27
C MET A 320 -2.34 13.26 -2.93
N GLU A 321 -3.63 12.99 -2.75
CA GLU A 321 -4.31 13.17 -1.45
C GLU A 321 -3.64 12.32 -0.37
N THR A 322 -3.35 11.05 -0.65
CA THR A 322 -2.69 10.15 0.32
C THR A 322 -1.27 10.62 0.63
N LEU A 323 -0.51 11.10 -0.37
CA LEU A 323 0.81 11.70 -0.14
C LEU A 323 0.73 12.94 0.74
N GLY A 324 -0.32 13.76 0.60
CA GLY A 324 -0.60 14.89 1.48
C GLY A 324 -0.83 14.46 2.93
N GLN A 325 -1.59 13.37 3.16
CA GLN A 325 -1.82 12.81 4.50
C GLN A 325 -0.53 12.25 5.15
N LEU A 326 0.48 11.94 4.33
CA LEU A 326 1.79 11.43 4.76
C LEU A 326 2.87 12.50 4.87
N ASP A 327 2.54 13.77 4.68
CA ASP A 327 3.51 14.89 4.62
C ASP A 327 4.60 14.68 3.55
N ALA A 328 4.24 14.07 2.42
CA ALA A 328 5.15 13.72 1.34
C ALA A 328 4.83 14.39 -0.02
N ALA A 329 3.80 15.25 -0.07
CA ALA A 329 3.37 15.90 -1.30
C ALA A 329 4.39 16.92 -1.85
N ASP A 330 5.18 17.55 -0.96
CA ASP A 330 6.17 18.56 -1.34
C ASP A 330 7.52 17.98 -1.80
N LYS A 331 7.65 16.65 -1.85
CA LYS A 331 8.90 16.02 -2.30
C LYS A 331 9.12 16.22 -3.79
N PRO A 332 10.38 16.34 -4.24
CA PRO A 332 10.69 16.30 -5.66
C PRO A 332 10.08 15.05 -6.29
N MET A 333 9.34 15.23 -7.39
CA MET A 333 8.57 14.15 -8.00
C MET A 333 8.85 14.07 -9.51
N ILE A 334 8.99 12.85 -10.00
CA ILE A 334 8.97 12.53 -11.44
C ILE A 334 7.66 11.80 -11.72
N THR A 335 6.81 12.37 -12.56
CA THR A 335 5.57 11.71 -12.99
C THR A 335 5.88 10.76 -14.14
N VAL A 336 5.51 9.49 -13.97
CA VAL A 336 5.78 8.43 -14.94
C VAL A 336 4.45 7.91 -15.48
N PHE A 337 4.07 8.35 -16.66
CA PHE A 337 2.89 7.88 -17.39
C PHE A 337 3.19 6.50 -17.97
N ASN A 338 2.63 5.46 -17.36
CA ASN A 338 2.89 4.06 -17.70
C ASN A 338 1.76 3.46 -18.54
N LYS A 339 2.05 2.32 -19.13
CA LYS A 339 1.16 1.51 -19.99
C LYS A 339 0.80 2.21 -21.32
N ILE A 340 1.70 3.03 -21.86
CA ILE A 340 1.49 3.67 -23.17
C ILE A 340 1.37 2.67 -24.34
N ASP A 341 1.69 1.42 -24.10
CA ASP A 341 1.50 0.31 -25.04
C ASP A 341 0.05 -0.15 -25.16
N ALA A 342 -0.81 0.28 -24.22
CA ALA A 342 -2.24 -0.01 -24.21
C ALA A 342 -3.09 1.22 -24.62
N LEU A 343 -2.47 2.34 -25.01
CA LEU A 343 -3.19 3.49 -25.54
C LEU A 343 -3.61 3.25 -26.98
N ASP A 344 -4.86 3.52 -27.30
CA ASP A 344 -5.39 3.47 -28.66
C ASP A 344 -4.72 4.53 -29.55
N GLU A 345 -4.41 5.70 -28.98
CA GLU A 345 -3.82 6.85 -29.64
C GLU A 345 -2.43 7.18 -29.07
N PRO A 346 -1.35 6.77 -29.77
CA PRO A 346 0.02 6.96 -29.27
C PRO A 346 0.46 8.42 -29.06
N HIS A 347 -0.21 9.40 -29.72
CA HIS A 347 0.11 10.81 -29.57
C HIS A 347 -0.27 11.35 -28.18
N LEU A 348 -1.28 10.79 -27.52
CA LEU A 348 -1.67 11.20 -26.16
C LEU A 348 -0.50 11.12 -25.17
N ALA A 349 0.39 10.16 -25.34
CA ALA A 349 1.58 10.05 -24.50
C ALA A 349 2.54 11.24 -24.67
N VAL A 350 2.62 11.81 -25.87
CA VAL A 350 3.46 12.98 -26.18
C VAL A 350 2.83 14.24 -25.59
N ASP A 351 1.52 14.38 -25.75
CA ASP A 351 0.77 15.53 -25.24
C ASP A 351 0.82 15.60 -23.71
N LEU A 352 0.65 14.46 -23.03
CA LEU A 352 0.79 14.35 -21.56
C LEU A 352 2.17 14.82 -21.08
N VAL A 353 3.25 14.39 -21.75
CA VAL A 353 4.60 14.80 -21.36
C VAL A 353 4.84 16.29 -21.63
N ALA A 354 4.22 16.85 -22.67
CA ALA A 354 4.33 18.27 -23.00
C ALA A 354 3.60 19.17 -21.97
N GLU A 355 2.46 18.70 -21.44
CA GLU A 355 1.67 19.44 -20.45
C GLU A 355 2.24 19.34 -19.04
N TRP A 356 2.93 18.23 -18.72
CA TRP A 356 3.39 17.94 -17.36
C TRP A 356 4.89 18.09 -17.24
N PRO A 357 5.39 19.14 -16.56
CA PRO A 357 6.84 19.29 -16.32
C PRO A 357 7.35 18.13 -15.44
N ASN A 358 8.60 17.74 -15.71
CA ASN A 358 9.27 16.64 -15.00
C ASN A 358 8.52 15.30 -15.12
N SER A 359 8.01 15.01 -16.31
CA SER A 359 7.28 13.78 -16.61
C SER A 359 7.92 12.99 -17.75
N VAL A 360 7.53 11.73 -17.86
CA VAL A 360 7.95 10.80 -18.92
C VAL A 360 6.86 9.79 -19.19
N ALA A 361 6.74 9.37 -20.44
CA ALA A 361 5.79 8.34 -20.87
C ALA A 361 6.54 7.04 -21.19
N ILE A 362 6.13 5.94 -20.54
CA ILE A 362 6.78 4.65 -20.64
C ILE A 362 5.79 3.48 -20.82
N SER A 363 6.33 2.36 -21.25
CA SER A 363 5.74 1.04 -21.00
C SER A 363 6.72 0.20 -20.19
N ALA A 364 6.43 0.00 -18.92
CA ALA A 364 7.22 -0.89 -18.08
C ALA A 364 7.23 -2.34 -18.62
N ARG A 365 6.16 -2.75 -19.33
CA ARG A 365 6.04 -4.07 -19.95
C ARG A 365 6.94 -4.24 -21.17
N THR A 366 6.91 -3.31 -22.11
CA THR A 366 7.66 -3.42 -23.37
C THR A 366 9.07 -2.82 -23.30
N GLY A 367 9.31 -1.90 -22.39
CA GLY A 367 10.56 -1.15 -22.25
C GLY A 367 10.60 0.16 -23.04
N LYS A 368 9.52 0.53 -23.74
CA LYS A 368 9.45 1.80 -24.46
C LYS A 368 9.56 2.96 -23.47
N GLY A 369 10.36 4.00 -23.79
CA GLY A 369 10.53 5.20 -22.95
C GLY A 369 11.45 5.03 -21.74
N MET A 370 12.03 3.85 -21.51
CA MET A 370 12.88 3.60 -20.34
C MET A 370 14.17 4.43 -20.35
N ASP A 371 14.76 4.69 -21.52
CA ASP A 371 15.95 5.55 -21.62
C ASP A 371 15.65 7.00 -21.22
N ASP A 372 14.46 7.48 -21.54
CA ASP A 372 14.01 8.83 -21.15
C ASP A 372 13.79 8.90 -19.63
N LEU A 373 13.18 7.87 -19.05
CA LEU A 373 13.04 7.74 -17.60
C LEU A 373 14.40 7.75 -16.92
N MET A 374 15.34 6.95 -17.41
CA MET A 374 16.68 6.86 -16.82
C MET A 374 17.42 8.20 -16.92
N ARG A 375 17.23 8.98 -17.99
CA ARG A 375 17.79 10.34 -18.12
C ARG A 375 17.21 11.31 -17.08
N LEU A 376 15.88 11.27 -16.85
CA LEU A 376 15.24 12.12 -15.83
C LEU A 376 15.65 11.72 -14.42
N VAL A 377 15.66 10.44 -14.11
CA VAL A 377 16.12 9.92 -12.81
C VAL A 377 17.57 10.31 -12.56
N ARG A 378 18.45 10.15 -13.55
CA ARG A 378 19.83 10.61 -13.46
C ARG A 378 19.93 12.10 -13.17
N LYS A 379 19.18 12.93 -13.90
CA LYS A 379 19.17 14.40 -13.67
C LYS A 379 18.72 14.72 -12.24
N GLN A 380 17.73 14.02 -11.72
CA GLN A 380 17.25 14.17 -10.35
C GLN A 380 18.33 13.76 -9.34
N VAL A 381 18.99 12.63 -9.56
CA VAL A 381 20.11 12.17 -8.71
C VAL A 381 21.26 13.18 -8.73
N GLN A 382 21.61 13.70 -9.90
CA GLN A 382 22.66 14.74 -10.00
C GLN A 382 22.31 16.01 -9.22
N SER A 383 21.04 16.42 -9.20
CA SER A 383 20.63 17.61 -8.42
C SER A 383 20.77 17.43 -6.90
N LEU A 384 20.83 16.18 -6.41
CA LEU A 384 21.04 15.84 -5.00
C LEU A 384 22.54 15.75 -4.64
N LEU A 385 23.39 15.60 -5.64
CA LEU A 385 24.84 15.56 -5.47
C LEU A 385 25.43 16.96 -5.54
N GLY A 386 26.51 17.16 -4.85
CA GLY A 386 27.29 18.40 -4.93
C GLY A 386 28.75 18.08 -5.12
N GLU A 387 29.44 18.96 -5.83
CA GLU A 387 30.86 18.88 -6.01
C GLU A 387 31.60 19.09 -4.69
N VAL A 388 32.68 18.34 -4.50
CA VAL A 388 33.63 18.51 -3.41
C VAL A 388 35.02 18.38 -3.97
N ARG A 389 35.92 19.25 -3.49
CA ARG A 389 37.37 19.20 -3.71
C ARG A 389 38.02 19.11 -2.35
N ALA A 390 38.76 18.04 -2.11
CA ALA A 390 39.33 17.76 -0.82
C ALA A 390 40.76 17.21 -0.94
N LEU A 391 41.62 17.57 0.03
CA LEU A 391 42.91 16.95 0.21
C LEU A 391 42.89 16.03 1.42
N VAL A 392 42.71 14.75 1.15
CA VAL A 392 42.55 13.72 2.19
C VAL A 392 43.92 13.23 2.63
N PRO A 393 44.27 13.33 3.93
CA PRO A 393 45.52 12.77 4.43
C PRO A 393 45.65 11.27 4.17
N TYR A 394 46.85 10.76 3.93
CA TYR A 394 47.11 9.34 3.70
C TYR A 394 46.63 8.44 4.84
N SER A 395 46.61 8.95 6.09
CA SER A 395 46.07 8.26 7.26
C SER A 395 44.56 7.98 7.17
N GLU A 396 43.84 8.72 6.33
CA GLU A 396 42.40 8.60 6.12
C GLU A 396 42.04 8.18 4.68
N SER A 397 42.94 7.46 4.00
CA SER A 397 42.78 7.04 2.62
C SER A 397 41.51 6.21 2.35
N SER A 398 40.94 5.59 3.38
CA SER A 398 39.63 4.92 3.29
C SER A 398 38.49 5.84 2.83
N MET A 399 38.59 7.14 3.13
CA MET A 399 37.59 8.12 2.66
C MET A 399 37.64 8.33 1.15
N VAL A 400 38.81 8.13 0.50
CA VAL A 400 38.93 8.17 -0.96
C VAL A 400 38.19 6.97 -1.56
N GLN A 401 38.31 5.80 -0.92
CA GLN A 401 37.54 4.61 -1.33
C GLN A 401 36.04 4.83 -1.17
N ASP A 402 35.62 5.46 -0.05
CA ASP A 402 34.23 5.85 0.16
C ASP A 402 33.71 6.78 -0.94
N CYS A 403 34.56 7.69 -1.49
CA CYS A 403 34.17 8.54 -2.63
C CYS A 403 33.89 7.72 -3.90
N TYR A 404 34.67 6.67 -4.16
CA TYR A 404 34.42 5.77 -5.28
C TYR A 404 33.20 4.88 -5.07
N ASP A 405 32.99 4.41 -3.83
CA ASP A 405 31.90 3.51 -3.52
C ASP A 405 30.54 4.23 -3.49
N PHE A 406 30.53 5.54 -3.17
CA PHE A 406 29.29 6.26 -2.83
C PHE A 406 29.06 7.57 -3.62
N GLY A 407 29.87 7.84 -4.62
CA GLY A 407 29.72 9.03 -5.44
C GLY A 407 30.37 8.85 -6.80
N ARG A 408 30.54 9.96 -7.49
CA ARG A 408 31.24 10.01 -8.76
C ARG A 408 32.56 10.75 -8.57
N VAL A 409 33.68 10.04 -8.67
CA VAL A 409 35.00 10.60 -8.62
C VAL A 409 35.42 11.05 -10.02
N HIS A 410 35.72 12.34 -10.16
CA HIS A 410 36.20 12.96 -11.40
C HIS A 410 37.72 12.89 -11.51
N LYS A 411 38.39 13.16 -10.38
CA LYS A 411 39.84 13.22 -10.36
C LYS A 411 40.42 12.78 -9.02
N VAL A 412 41.50 12.01 -9.07
CA VAL A 412 42.36 11.71 -7.90
C VAL A 412 43.79 11.95 -8.28
N ASP A 413 44.49 12.76 -7.45
CA ASP A 413 45.93 13.04 -7.58
C ASP A 413 46.63 12.72 -6.26
N TYR A 414 47.69 11.91 -6.29
CA TYR A 414 48.49 11.61 -5.12
C TYR A 414 49.57 12.70 -4.99
N ARG A 415 49.48 13.53 -3.94
CA ARG A 415 50.39 14.65 -3.67
C ARG A 415 51.26 14.38 -2.43
N GLU A 416 52.31 15.14 -2.20
CA GLU A 416 53.20 14.95 -1.06
C GLU A 416 52.44 15.09 0.30
N ASP A 417 51.45 15.95 0.36
CA ASP A 417 50.68 16.34 1.55
C ASP A 417 49.36 15.56 1.72
N GLY A 418 49.01 14.69 0.74
CA GLY A 418 47.79 13.89 0.79
C GLY A 418 47.26 13.47 -0.58
N ILE A 419 46.04 12.95 -0.60
CA ILE A 419 45.34 12.52 -1.80
C ILE A 419 44.30 13.58 -2.15
N TYR A 420 44.53 14.30 -3.26
CA TYR A 420 43.52 15.20 -3.82
C TYR A 420 42.40 14.43 -4.47
N VAL A 421 41.15 14.77 -4.11
CA VAL A 421 39.94 14.14 -4.67
C VAL A 421 39.00 15.25 -5.13
N GLU A 422 38.50 15.09 -6.37
CA GLU A 422 37.40 15.86 -6.93
C GLU A 422 36.26 14.91 -7.26
N ALA A 423 35.11 15.10 -6.60
CA ALA A 423 33.99 14.16 -6.69
C ALA A 423 32.64 14.84 -6.51
N GLU A 424 31.60 14.25 -7.09
CA GLU A 424 30.22 14.57 -6.81
C GLU A 424 29.68 13.60 -5.74
N LEU A 425 29.22 14.14 -4.61
CA LEU A 425 28.83 13.38 -3.43
C LEU A 425 27.51 13.90 -2.84
N VAL A 426 26.75 13.01 -2.19
CA VAL A 426 25.58 13.42 -1.39
C VAL A 426 26.00 14.29 -0.21
N ALA A 427 25.06 15.09 0.32
CA ALA A 427 25.31 16.06 1.38
C ALA A 427 26.03 15.47 2.61
N GLU A 428 25.69 14.25 3.01
CA GLU A 428 26.28 13.57 4.17
C GLU A 428 27.78 13.28 3.96
N MET A 429 28.16 12.81 2.77
CA MET A 429 29.58 12.57 2.45
C MET A 429 30.36 13.85 2.27
N ARG A 430 29.75 14.88 1.68
CA ARG A 430 30.36 16.21 1.60
C ARG A 430 30.67 16.75 2.99
N GLN A 431 29.75 16.56 3.95
CA GLN A 431 29.97 16.99 5.33
C GLN A 431 31.13 16.24 6.00
N LYS A 432 31.29 14.93 5.75
CA LYS A 432 32.46 14.18 6.26
C LYS A 432 33.78 14.67 5.68
N LEU A 433 33.77 15.05 4.40
CA LEU A 433 34.98 15.60 3.70
C LEU A 433 35.20 17.09 3.92
N ALA A 434 34.22 17.81 4.48
CA ALA A 434 34.30 19.27 4.67
C ALA A 434 35.57 19.69 5.46
N ARG A 435 36.06 18.87 6.40
CA ARG A 435 37.29 19.12 7.17
C ARG A 435 38.58 19.07 6.33
N PHE A 436 38.49 18.50 5.13
CA PHE A 436 39.60 18.40 4.17
C PHE A 436 39.34 19.19 2.89
N ALA A 437 38.23 19.95 2.86
CA ALA A 437 37.89 20.77 1.70
C ALA A 437 38.98 21.80 1.40
N ILE A 438 39.26 21.97 0.13
CA ILE A 438 40.17 23.00 -0.37
C ILE A 438 39.29 24.08 -1.00
N GLU A 439 39.36 25.30 -0.52
CA GLU A 439 38.85 26.46 -1.22
C GLU A 439 39.89 26.86 -2.28
N GLU A 440 39.45 27.12 -3.52
CA GLU A 440 40.33 27.76 -4.53
C GLU A 440 40.58 29.20 -4.21
#